data_190c388abab4a5eed1d4e9b346f0bb93
#
_entry.id   190c388abab4a5eed1d4e9b346f0bb93
#
_cell.length_a   1.000
_cell.length_b   1.000
_cell.length_c   1.000
_cell.angle_alpha   90.00
_cell.angle_beta   90.00
_cell.angle_gamma   90.00
#
_symmetry.space_group_name_H-M   'P 1'
#
loop_
_entity.id
_entity.type
_entity.pdbx_description
1 polymer ?
#
loop_
_entity_poly.entity_id
_entity_poly.type
_entity_poly.pdbx_seq_one_letter_code
_entity_poly.pdbx_strand_id
1 'polypeptide(L)' 'MTPLQKSILNAVRHRPMTLRELQNNLQVDNSRLRTTVSAMVATGDLSVRNGAYAPGFA' A
#
# COMPACT_ATOMS: atom_id res chain seq x y z
N MET A 1 10.84 -8.94 1.91
CA MET A 1 9.68 -8.20 1.34
C MET A 1 9.57 -8.52 -0.14
N THR A 2 8.36 -8.80 -0.60
CA THR A 2 8.14 -9.16 -1.99
C THR A 2 8.26 -7.93 -2.89
N PRO A 3 8.45 -8.14 -4.21
CA PRO A 3 8.50 -7.00 -5.14
C PRO A 3 7.24 -6.13 -5.08
N LEU A 4 6.06 -6.74 -4.93
CA LEU A 4 4.83 -5.97 -4.84
C LEU A 4 4.82 -5.10 -3.58
N GLN A 5 5.25 -5.65 -2.45
CA GLN A 5 5.32 -4.89 -1.20
C GLN A 5 6.27 -3.70 -1.33
N LYS A 6 7.42 -3.91 -1.96
CA LYS A 6 8.37 -2.83 -2.20
C LYS A 6 7.78 -1.75 -3.10
N SER A 7 7.04 -2.15 -4.12
CA SER A 7 6.41 -1.20 -5.03
C SER A 7 5.36 -0.36 -4.31
N ILE A 8 4.58 -0.99 -3.43
CA ILE A 8 3.59 -0.27 -2.64
C ILE A 8 4.26 0.75 -1.73
N LEU A 9 5.30 0.35 -1.01
CA LEU A 9 6.01 1.27 -0.14
C LEU A 9 6.61 2.44 -0.89
N ASN A 10 7.22 2.18 -2.04
CA ASN A 10 7.79 3.25 -2.86
C ASN A 10 6.71 4.25 -3.30
N ALA A 11 5.55 3.75 -3.67
CA ALA A 11 4.47 4.62 -4.13
C ALA A 11 3.98 5.53 -3.01
N VAL A 12 3.74 4.97 -1.82
CA VAL A 12 3.17 5.76 -0.72
C VAL A 12 4.20 6.67 -0.04
N ARG A 13 5.50 6.44 -0.28
CA ARG A 13 6.52 7.35 0.26
C ARG A 13 6.42 8.74 -0.31
N HIS A 14 5.97 8.85 -1.56
CA HIS A 14 5.85 10.16 -2.20
C HIS A 14 4.66 10.93 -1.64
N ARG A 15 3.56 10.22 -1.42
CA ARG A 15 2.37 10.79 -0.80
C ARG A 15 1.43 9.65 -0.43
N PRO A 16 0.56 9.84 0.56
CA PRO A 16 -0.43 8.82 0.87
C PRO A 16 -1.32 8.54 -0.33
N MET A 17 -1.68 7.28 -0.52
CA MET A 17 -2.49 6.85 -1.64
C MET A 17 -3.63 5.97 -1.18
N THR A 18 -4.80 6.16 -1.79
CA THR A 18 -5.93 5.25 -1.59
C THR A 18 -5.67 3.96 -2.33
N LEU A 19 -6.49 2.94 -2.03
CA LEU A 19 -6.39 1.67 -2.73
C LEU A 19 -6.56 1.84 -4.24
N ARG A 20 -7.52 2.69 -4.64
CA ARG A 20 -7.75 2.95 -6.06
C ARG A 20 -6.54 3.58 -6.72
N GLU A 21 -5.92 4.54 -6.04
CA GLU A 21 -4.72 5.18 -6.57
C GLU A 21 -3.57 4.19 -6.71
N LEU A 22 -3.41 3.31 -5.72
CA LEU A 22 -2.39 2.27 -5.80
C LEU A 22 -2.67 1.32 -6.95
N GLN A 23 -3.93 0.92 -7.12
CA GLN A 23 -4.30 0.03 -8.20
C GLN A 23 -3.98 0.64 -9.57
N ASN A 24 -4.33 1.90 -9.75
CA ASN A 24 -4.04 2.59 -11.01
C ASN A 24 -2.55 2.75 -11.24
N ASN A 25 -1.81 3.05 -10.19
CA ASN A 25 -0.39 3.29 -10.27
C ASN A 25 0.38 2.01 -10.58
N LEU A 26 0.03 0.92 -9.91
CA LEU A 26 0.77 -0.33 -10.00
C LEU A 26 0.17 -1.32 -10.97
N GLN A 27 -1.08 -1.10 -11.39
CA GLN A 27 -1.78 -1.97 -12.34
C GLN A 27 -1.78 -3.42 -11.89
N VAL A 28 -2.18 -3.63 -10.65
CA VAL A 28 -2.23 -4.94 -10.02
C VAL A 28 -3.69 -5.33 -9.82
N ASP A 29 -3.96 -6.62 -9.85
CA ASP A 29 -5.28 -7.14 -9.54
C ASP A 29 -5.75 -6.61 -8.18
N ASN A 30 -7.00 -6.15 -8.13
CA ASN A 30 -7.55 -5.52 -6.93
C ASN A 30 -7.53 -6.47 -5.74
N SER A 31 -7.91 -7.73 -5.95
CA SER A 31 -7.95 -8.71 -4.88
C SER A 31 -6.57 -8.93 -4.28
N ARG A 32 -5.57 -9.08 -5.13
CA ARG A 32 -4.20 -9.28 -4.69
C ARG A 32 -3.66 -8.05 -3.96
N LEU A 33 -3.98 -6.88 -4.49
CA LEU A 33 -3.54 -5.63 -3.86
C LEU A 33 -4.14 -5.47 -2.48
N ARG A 34 -5.44 -5.72 -2.35
CA ARG A 34 -6.13 -5.60 -1.06
C ARG A 34 -5.54 -6.56 -0.03
N THR A 35 -5.30 -7.81 -0.42
CA THR A 35 -4.70 -8.79 0.47
C THR A 35 -3.31 -8.34 0.92
N THR A 36 -2.53 -7.84 -0.01
CA THR A 36 -1.16 -7.42 0.30
C THR A 36 -1.14 -6.21 1.22
N VAL A 37 -1.95 -5.18 0.93
CA VAL A 37 -1.96 -4.00 1.80
C VAL A 37 -2.51 -4.32 3.18
N SER A 38 -3.50 -5.22 3.28
CA SER A 38 -4.03 -5.63 4.58
C SER A 38 -2.94 -6.30 5.42
N ALA A 39 -2.16 -7.17 4.81
CA ALA A 39 -1.04 -7.82 5.50
C ALA A 39 0.00 -6.81 5.93
N MET A 40 0.30 -5.83 5.10
CA MET A 40 1.30 -4.81 5.43
C MET A 40 0.83 -3.89 6.54
N VAL A 41 -0.46 -3.60 6.60
CA VAL A 41 -1.01 -2.84 7.72
C VAL A 41 -0.91 -3.66 9.00
N ALA A 42 -1.24 -4.94 8.92
CA ALA A 42 -1.18 -5.81 10.09
C ALA A 42 0.24 -5.93 10.65
N THR A 43 1.25 -5.92 9.80
CA THR A 43 2.64 -6.02 10.24
C THR A 43 3.25 -4.67 10.62
N GLY A 44 2.55 -3.57 10.35
CA GLY A 44 3.06 -2.25 10.65
C GLY A 44 3.87 -1.62 9.54
N ASP A 45 3.98 -2.28 8.39
CA ASP A 45 4.70 -1.71 7.25
C ASP A 45 3.93 -0.56 6.61
N LEU A 46 2.62 -0.58 6.73
CA LEU A 46 1.76 0.50 6.24
C LEU A 46 0.84 0.97 7.36
N SER A 47 0.44 2.21 7.27
CA SER A 47 -0.63 2.74 8.10
C SER A 47 -1.73 3.26 7.16
N VAL A 48 -2.95 3.35 7.69
CA VAL A 48 -4.08 3.85 6.92
C VAL A 48 -4.71 4.99 7.70
N ARG A 49 -4.99 6.08 6.99
CA ARG A 49 -5.61 7.25 7.60
C ARG A 49 -6.53 7.89 6.57
N ASN A 50 -7.80 8.00 6.93
CA ASN A 50 -8.83 8.56 6.03
C ASN A 50 -8.87 7.82 4.69
N GLY A 51 -8.66 6.51 4.72
CA GLY A 51 -8.71 5.69 3.53
C GLY A 51 -7.44 5.71 2.69
N ALA A 52 -6.44 6.47 3.07
CA ALA A 52 -5.18 6.55 2.34
C ALA A 52 -4.08 5.81 3.08
N TYR A 53 -3.26 5.10 2.32
CA TYR A 53 -2.15 4.34 2.89
C TYR A 53 -0.88 5.17 2.86
N ALA A 54 -0.07 5.01 3.89
CA ALA A 54 1.19 5.72 4.07
C ALA A 54 2.20 4.76 4.69
N PRO A 55 3.50 5.11 4.72
CA PRO A 55 4.47 4.29 5.44
C PRO A 55 4.04 4.09 6.89
N GLY A 56 4.23 2.87 7.40
CA GLY A 56 3.59 2.45 8.63
C GLY A 56 4.11 3.06 9.90
N PHE A 57 5.27 3.66 9.87
CA PHE A 57 5.82 4.21 11.09
C PHE A 57 6.53 5.50 10.80
N ALA A 58 6.72 6.21 11.83
CA ALA A 58 7.44 7.48 11.74
C ALA A 58 8.93 7.23 11.55
#